data_ef3e71fb3c0cea78d772621355e4ca91
#
_entry.id   ef3e71fb3c0cea78d772621355e4ca91
#
_cell.length_a   1.000
_cell.length_b   1.000
_cell.length_c   1.000
_cell.angle_alpha   90.00
_cell.angle_beta   90.00
_cell.angle_gamma   90.00
#
_symmetry.space_group_name_H-M   'P 1'
#
loop_
_entity.id
_entity.type
_entity.pdbx_description
1 polymer ?
#
loop_
_entity_poly.entity_id
_entity_poly.type
_entity_poly.pdbx_seq_one_letter_code
_entity_poly.pdbx_strand_id
1 'polypeptide(L)'
;FTATQAGQTGGVGSISQAKASDLDALKQFLITKYAYDPGSYQDYNNKTESNKLTFKLDWNINKNNTFSAKYFYLKSFRNIPASNSGAINNGSRQPSLTGLPFNGSGYTINNNFNIGIAELNTRIGSKFANKLTFGYNALRDFRSSQANGLFPLVDIGNGSGQTLTTFGYEPFTYGNLRDVKTNTYSD
;
A
#
# COMPACT_ATOMS: atom_id res chain seq x y z
N PHE A 1 -1.64 18.67 10.31
CA PHE A 1 -2.07 19.96 9.76
C PHE A 1 -3.56 19.95 9.52
N THR A 2 -4.21 21.10 9.73
CA THR A 2 -5.63 21.34 9.47
C THR A 2 -5.81 22.43 8.44
N ALA A 3 -6.95 22.43 7.74
CA ALA A 3 -7.28 23.51 6.80
C ALA A 3 -7.64 24.79 7.53
N THR A 4 -7.35 25.95 6.90
CA THR A 4 -7.75 27.26 7.40
C THR A 4 -9.27 27.39 7.40
N GLN A 5 -9.85 27.67 8.55
CA GLN A 5 -11.26 27.96 8.72
C GLN A 5 -11.55 29.47 8.60
N ALA A 6 -12.82 29.82 8.47
CA ALA A 6 -13.22 31.23 8.45
C ALA A 6 -12.74 31.99 9.71
N GLY A 7 -12.10 33.12 9.53
CA GLY A 7 -11.53 33.93 10.62
C GLY A 7 -10.18 33.50 11.15
N GLN A 8 -9.59 32.41 10.62
CA GLN A 8 -8.25 31.97 10.97
C GLN A 8 -7.18 32.52 10.01
N THR A 9 -5.94 32.60 10.48
CA THR A 9 -4.75 32.85 9.66
C THR A 9 -4.09 31.52 9.28
N GLY A 10 -4.02 31.24 7.98
CA GLY A 10 -3.35 30.06 7.46
C GLY A 10 -1.83 30.24 7.37
N GLY A 11 -1.11 29.12 7.30
CA GLY A 11 0.34 29.09 7.17
C GLY A 11 1.09 29.31 8.49
N VAL A 12 0.44 29.13 9.63
CA VAL A 12 1.01 29.29 10.96
C VAL A 12 0.69 28.11 11.88
N GLY A 13 1.60 27.75 12.75
CA GLY A 13 1.44 26.61 13.68
C GLY A 13 1.19 25.31 12.95
N SER A 14 0.00 24.73 13.12
CA SER A 14 -0.47 23.53 12.41
C SER A 14 -1.58 23.82 11.38
N ILE A 15 -1.86 25.10 11.10
CA ILE A 15 -2.93 25.54 10.19
C ILE A 15 -2.31 25.77 8.81
N SER A 16 -2.74 24.98 7.81
CA SER A 16 -2.31 25.12 6.42
C SER A 16 -2.88 26.36 5.76
N GLN A 17 -2.24 26.87 4.70
CA GLN A 17 -2.79 27.93 3.83
C GLN A 17 -4.01 27.45 3.03
N ALA A 18 -4.17 26.13 2.86
CA ALA A 18 -5.33 25.56 2.17
C ALA A 18 -6.61 25.84 2.97
N LYS A 19 -7.58 26.53 2.36
CA LYS A 19 -8.85 26.87 3.00
C LYS A 19 -9.82 25.72 2.96
N ALA A 20 -10.48 25.43 4.05
CA ALA A 20 -11.49 24.39 4.13
C ALA A 20 -12.63 24.61 3.12
N SER A 21 -13.11 25.85 2.98
CA SER A 21 -14.16 26.21 2.00
C SER A 21 -13.79 25.83 0.57
N ASP A 22 -12.54 26.04 0.17
CA ASP A 22 -12.07 25.78 -1.19
C ASP A 22 -11.90 24.27 -1.43
N LEU A 23 -11.37 23.56 -0.43
CA LEU A 23 -11.22 22.09 -0.48
C LEU A 23 -12.58 21.38 -0.49
N ASP A 24 -13.54 21.84 0.30
CA ASP A 24 -14.89 21.30 0.32
C ASP A 24 -15.61 21.57 -1.00
N ALA A 25 -15.50 22.78 -1.55
CA ALA A 25 -16.06 23.12 -2.86
C ALA A 25 -15.44 22.26 -3.97
N LEU A 26 -14.11 22.08 -3.95
CA LEU A 26 -13.41 21.20 -4.90
C LEU A 26 -13.89 19.76 -4.79
N LYS A 27 -14.00 19.22 -3.58
CA LYS A 27 -14.49 17.86 -3.34
C LYS A 27 -15.91 17.69 -3.90
N GLN A 28 -16.83 18.61 -3.62
CA GLN A 28 -18.19 18.56 -4.14
C GLN A 28 -18.23 18.68 -5.66
N PHE A 29 -17.41 19.51 -6.26
CA PHE A 29 -17.25 19.61 -7.71
C PHE A 29 -16.82 18.27 -8.33
N LEU A 30 -15.79 17.62 -7.76
CA LEU A 30 -15.28 16.34 -8.24
C LEU A 30 -16.34 15.23 -8.14
N ILE A 31 -17.06 15.17 -7.03
CA ILE A 31 -18.16 14.20 -6.82
C ILE A 31 -19.29 14.44 -7.83
N THR A 32 -19.74 15.69 -7.94
CA THR A 32 -20.93 16.03 -8.75
C THR A 32 -20.64 15.91 -10.25
N LYS A 33 -19.47 16.39 -10.69
CA LYS A 33 -19.14 16.45 -12.12
C LYS A 33 -18.57 15.17 -12.68
N TYR A 34 -17.80 14.43 -11.86
CA TYR A 34 -17.02 13.28 -12.31
C TYR A 34 -17.33 11.99 -11.55
N ALA A 35 -18.27 12.01 -10.60
CA ALA A 35 -18.56 10.89 -9.70
C ALA A 35 -17.29 10.35 -9.00
N TYR A 36 -16.32 11.25 -8.73
CA TYR A 36 -15.04 10.93 -8.09
C TYR A 36 -14.96 11.56 -6.70
N ASP A 37 -14.89 10.73 -5.65
CA ASP A 37 -14.62 11.19 -4.29
C ASP A 37 -13.11 11.11 -4.00
N PRO A 38 -12.40 12.24 -3.85
CA PRO A 38 -10.98 12.26 -3.54
C PRO A 38 -10.65 11.85 -2.10
N GLY A 39 -11.66 11.60 -1.26
CA GLY A 39 -11.52 11.28 0.16
C GLY A 39 -11.44 12.51 1.06
N SER A 40 -10.73 12.40 2.19
CA SER A 40 -10.51 13.48 3.15
C SER A 40 -9.18 14.19 2.90
N TYR A 41 -9.11 15.46 3.20
CA TYR A 41 -7.87 16.26 3.17
C TYR A 41 -7.25 16.46 4.57
N GLN A 42 -7.96 16.08 5.62
CA GLN A 42 -7.51 16.11 7.02
C GLN A 42 -8.18 14.99 7.83
N ASP A 43 -7.75 14.76 9.06
CA ASP A 43 -8.33 13.80 10.01
C ASP A 43 -8.36 12.35 9.49
N TYR A 44 -7.35 11.96 8.70
CA TYR A 44 -7.17 10.58 8.25
C TYR A 44 -5.85 9.98 8.72
N ASN A 45 -5.83 8.66 8.84
CA ASN A 45 -4.65 7.92 9.26
C ASN A 45 -4.15 6.99 8.15
N ASN A 46 -2.85 6.99 7.91
CA ASN A 46 -2.21 6.00 7.06
C ASN A 46 -2.01 4.70 7.86
N LYS A 47 -2.82 3.69 7.51
CA LYS A 47 -2.82 2.40 8.20
C LYS A 47 -1.75 1.48 7.64
N THR A 48 -1.18 0.65 8.52
CA THR A 48 -0.37 -0.51 8.17
C THR A 48 -0.89 -1.69 8.97
N GLU A 49 -1.26 -2.76 8.29
CA GLU A 49 -1.74 -3.99 8.93
C GLU A 49 -0.98 -5.19 8.37
N SER A 50 -0.73 -6.18 9.23
CA SER A 50 -0.02 -7.40 8.86
C SER A 50 -0.53 -8.58 9.66
N ASN A 51 -1.13 -9.54 8.96
CA ASN A 51 -1.59 -10.80 9.51
C ASN A 51 -0.64 -11.91 9.06
N LYS A 52 -0.04 -12.61 10.02
CA LYS A 52 0.94 -13.66 9.79
C LYS A 52 0.51 -14.94 10.46
N LEU A 53 0.65 -16.05 9.75
CA LEU A 53 0.45 -17.38 10.30
C LEU A 53 1.62 -18.25 9.88
N THR A 54 2.16 -19.01 10.84
CA THR A 54 3.12 -20.07 10.57
C THR A 54 2.59 -21.35 11.16
N PHE A 55 2.54 -22.39 10.34
CA PHE A 55 2.19 -23.75 10.76
C PHE A 55 3.35 -24.68 10.44
N LYS A 56 3.64 -25.61 11.36
CA LYS A 56 4.63 -26.66 11.16
C LYS A 56 4.08 -27.98 11.70
N LEU A 57 4.26 -29.03 10.90
CA LEU A 57 3.99 -30.41 11.27
C LEU A 57 5.27 -31.21 11.10
N ASP A 58 5.68 -31.93 12.15
CA ASP A 58 6.73 -32.92 12.10
C ASP A 58 6.12 -34.30 12.42
N TRP A 59 6.33 -35.25 11.54
CA TRP A 59 5.77 -36.60 11.67
C TRP A 59 6.86 -37.68 11.48
N ASN A 60 7.12 -38.42 12.54
CA ASN A 60 7.96 -39.62 12.49
C ASN A 60 7.12 -40.78 11.97
N ILE A 61 7.16 -41.03 10.66
CA ILE A 61 6.38 -42.09 10.01
C ILE A 61 6.82 -43.46 10.55
N ASN A 62 8.14 -43.68 10.63
CA ASN A 62 8.77 -44.83 11.21
C ASN A 62 10.24 -44.54 11.58
N LYS A 63 11.02 -45.58 12.01
CA LYS A 63 12.42 -45.43 12.41
C LYS A 63 13.35 -44.84 11.33
N ASN A 64 12.97 -44.99 10.09
CA ASN A 64 13.79 -44.61 8.94
C ASN A 64 13.25 -43.41 8.16
N ASN A 65 12.01 -43.00 8.40
CA ASN A 65 11.36 -41.95 7.64
C ASN A 65 10.76 -40.91 8.55
N THR A 66 11.13 -39.64 8.32
CA THR A 66 10.53 -38.47 8.96
C THR A 66 10.00 -37.52 7.88
N PHE A 67 8.79 -37.07 8.06
CA PHE A 67 8.16 -36.08 7.23
C PHE A 67 7.99 -34.76 8.00
N SER A 68 8.28 -33.64 7.36
CA SER A 68 7.91 -32.34 7.89
C SER A 68 7.18 -31.50 6.85
N ALA A 69 6.19 -30.74 7.28
CA ALA A 69 5.50 -29.77 6.46
C ALA A 69 5.49 -28.42 7.17
N LYS A 70 5.73 -27.37 6.39
CA LYS A 70 5.68 -25.98 6.87
C LYS A 70 4.80 -25.16 5.96
N TYR A 71 4.00 -24.29 6.56
CA TYR A 71 3.20 -23.35 5.82
C TYR A 71 3.36 -21.96 6.43
N PHE A 72 3.60 -20.98 5.56
CA PHE A 72 3.73 -19.57 5.93
C PHE A 72 2.69 -18.78 5.14
N TYR A 73 1.96 -17.97 5.86
CA TYR A 73 0.96 -17.05 5.32
C TYR A 73 1.26 -15.64 5.76
N LEU A 74 1.22 -14.71 4.81
CA LEU A 74 1.20 -13.28 5.06
C LEU A 74 0.08 -12.64 4.25
N LYS A 75 -0.71 -11.83 4.92
CA LYS A 75 -1.57 -10.82 4.30
C LYS A 75 -1.30 -9.49 4.96
N SER A 76 -0.75 -8.55 4.19
CA SER A 76 -0.42 -7.23 4.72
C SER A 76 -0.76 -6.13 3.74
N PHE A 77 -1.07 -4.97 4.28
CA PHE A 77 -1.20 -3.76 3.50
C PHE A 77 -0.60 -2.56 4.22
N ARG A 78 -0.22 -1.56 3.46
CA ARG A 78 0.25 -0.27 3.94
C ARG A 78 -0.28 0.85 3.06
N ASN A 79 -0.88 1.87 3.69
CA ASN A 79 -1.27 3.10 3.03
C ASN A 79 -0.04 4.00 2.87
N ILE A 80 0.19 4.44 1.64
CA ILE A 80 1.30 5.30 1.25
C ILE A 80 0.71 6.62 0.76
N PRO A 81 1.14 7.77 1.28
CA PRO A 81 0.78 9.07 0.73
C PRO A 81 1.26 9.22 -0.73
N ALA A 82 0.74 10.22 -1.44
CA ALA A 82 1.21 10.56 -2.78
C ALA A 82 2.72 10.81 -2.79
N SER A 83 3.39 10.35 -3.85
CA SER A 83 4.82 10.63 -4.04
C SER A 83 5.07 12.11 -4.32
N ASN A 84 6.20 12.62 -3.86
CA ASN A 84 6.65 13.97 -4.20
C ASN A 84 7.32 14.06 -5.58
N SER A 85 7.53 12.93 -6.24
CA SER A 85 8.12 12.90 -7.58
C SER A 85 7.23 13.61 -8.59
N GLY A 86 7.78 14.59 -9.28
CA GLY A 86 7.03 15.42 -10.23
C GLY A 86 6.03 16.41 -9.60
N ALA A 87 6.11 16.66 -8.30
CA ALA A 87 5.35 17.74 -7.67
C ALA A 87 5.77 19.12 -8.20
N ILE A 88 4.88 20.10 -8.12
CA ILE A 88 5.14 21.48 -8.56
C ILE A 88 6.46 21.99 -7.95
N ASN A 89 7.40 22.43 -8.78
CA ASN A 89 8.72 22.95 -8.39
C ASN A 89 9.51 22.02 -7.44
N ASN A 90 9.43 20.70 -7.64
CA ASN A 90 10.01 19.70 -6.74
C ASN A 90 9.57 19.85 -5.26
N GLY A 91 8.38 20.40 -5.05
CA GLY A 91 7.80 20.60 -3.73
C GLY A 91 7.25 19.31 -3.11
N SER A 92 6.33 19.48 -2.17
CA SER A 92 5.76 18.35 -1.42
C SER A 92 4.26 18.22 -1.66
N ARG A 93 3.80 16.96 -1.80
CA ARG A 93 2.38 16.58 -1.76
C ARG A 93 1.97 16.05 -0.37
N GLN A 94 2.76 16.34 0.65
CA GLN A 94 2.44 15.95 2.03
C GLN A 94 1.71 17.07 2.74
N PRO A 95 0.87 16.77 3.76
CA PRO A 95 0.26 17.80 4.60
C PRO A 95 1.33 18.72 5.19
N SER A 96 1.15 20.02 5.01
CA SER A 96 2.13 21.04 5.40
C SER A 96 1.46 22.39 5.69
N LEU A 97 2.25 23.39 6.10
CA LEU A 97 1.76 24.76 6.24
C LEU A 97 1.27 25.37 4.91
N THR A 98 1.71 24.87 3.76
CA THR A 98 1.33 25.40 2.46
C THR A 98 0.15 24.69 1.84
N GLY A 99 -0.01 23.38 2.08
CA GLY A 99 -1.05 22.63 1.41
C GLY A 99 -1.51 21.36 2.14
N LEU A 100 -2.68 20.89 1.74
CA LEU A 100 -3.30 19.67 2.23
C LEU A 100 -3.76 18.81 1.04
N PRO A 101 -3.11 17.67 0.77
CA PRO A 101 -3.57 16.73 -0.24
C PRO A 101 -4.81 15.96 0.26
N PHE A 102 -5.66 15.54 -0.67
CA PHE A 102 -6.66 14.53 -0.38
C PHE A 102 -6.01 13.16 -0.21
N ASN A 103 -6.46 12.38 0.75
CA ASN A 103 -5.89 11.05 1.02
C ASN A 103 -6.05 10.08 -0.17
N GLY A 104 -7.04 10.29 -1.02
CA GLY A 104 -7.22 9.53 -2.25
C GLY A 104 -6.11 9.70 -3.29
N SER A 105 -5.23 10.71 -3.14
CA SER A 105 -4.02 10.84 -3.96
C SER A 105 -2.93 9.84 -3.59
N GLY A 106 -3.03 9.22 -2.42
CA GLY A 106 -2.19 8.13 -1.99
C GLY A 106 -2.61 6.78 -2.56
N TYR A 107 -1.85 5.75 -2.24
CA TYR A 107 -2.13 4.38 -2.66
C TYR A 107 -1.86 3.39 -1.54
N THR A 108 -2.44 2.20 -1.69
CA THR A 108 -2.21 1.08 -0.77
C THR A 108 -1.32 0.07 -1.46
N ILE A 109 -0.21 -0.31 -0.81
CA ILE A 109 0.60 -1.46 -1.19
C ILE A 109 0.06 -2.67 -0.44
N ASN A 110 -0.24 -3.74 -1.19
CA ASN A 110 -0.62 -5.03 -0.64
C ASN A 110 0.48 -6.03 -0.94
N ASN A 111 1.00 -6.69 0.10
CA ASN A 111 2.00 -7.74 -0.01
C ASN A 111 1.42 -9.00 0.64
N ASN A 112 1.14 -9.99 -0.20
CA ASN A 112 0.56 -11.25 0.24
C ASN A 112 1.40 -12.42 -0.25
N PHE A 113 1.69 -13.38 0.63
CA PHE A 113 2.31 -14.62 0.19
C PHE A 113 1.72 -15.84 0.90
N ASN A 114 1.82 -16.97 0.20
CA ASN A 114 1.55 -18.30 0.70
C ASN A 114 2.74 -19.17 0.33
N ILE A 115 3.44 -19.74 1.31
CA ILE A 115 4.59 -20.61 1.10
C ILE A 115 4.30 -21.93 1.77
N GLY A 116 4.36 -23.01 0.99
CA GLY A 116 4.29 -24.39 1.47
C GLY A 116 5.61 -25.09 1.22
N ILE A 117 6.13 -25.79 2.21
CA ILE A 117 7.35 -26.61 2.11
C ILE A 117 7.05 -27.97 2.72
N ALA A 118 7.39 -29.03 2.00
CA ALA A 118 7.32 -30.41 2.47
C ALA A 118 8.69 -31.06 2.32
N GLU A 119 9.14 -31.78 3.35
CA GLU A 119 10.41 -32.48 3.37
C GLU A 119 10.18 -33.94 3.82
N LEU A 120 10.77 -34.87 3.09
CA LEU A 120 10.83 -36.26 3.48
C LEU A 120 12.30 -36.68 3.65
N ASN A 121 12.68 -37.03 4.85
CA ASN A 121 13.99 -37.56 5.17
C ASN A 121 13.88 -39.09 5.31
N THR A 122 14.65 -39.83 4.55
CA THR A 122 14.66 -41.28 4.53
C THR A 122 16.06 -41.80 4.80
N ARG A 123 16.21 -42.70 5.78
CA ARG A 123 17.43 -43.44 6.01
C ARG A 123 17.33 -44.82 5.36
N ILE A 124 18.29 -45.14 4.50
CA ILE A 124 18.35 -46.40 3.76
C ILE A 124 19.53 -47.21 4.31
N GLY A 125 19.22 -48.18 5.18
CA GLY A 125 20.23 -48.92 5.91
C GLY A 125 21.08 -48.06 6.83
N SER A 126 22.35 -48.42 7.02
CA SER A 126 23.31 -47.71 7.89
C SER A 126 24.19 -46.71 7.16
N LYS A 127 24.18 -46.72 5.82
CA LYS A 127 25.16 -45.97 5.00
C LYS A 127 24.58 -44.81 4.16
N PHE A 128 23.29 -44.82 3.91
CA PHE A 128 22.65 -43.86 3.02
C PHE A 128 21.54 -43.09 3.71
N ALA A 129 21.45 -41.80 3.41
CA ALA A 129 20.33 -40.96 3.75
C ALA A 129 19.90 -40.17 2.52
N ASN A 130 18.60 -40.03 2.33
CA ASN A 130 18.00 -39.20 1.28
C ASN A 130 17.12 -38.13 1.90
N LYS A 131 17.15 -36.94 1.33
CA LYS A 131 16.26 -35.83 1.66
C LYS A 131 15.56 -35.36 0.38
N LEU A 132 14.25 -35.52 0.35
CA LEU A 132 13.42 -34.95 -0.71
C LEU A 132 12.72 -33.71 -0.16
N THR A 133 12.84 -32.60 -0.86
CA THR A 133 12.18 -31.34 -0.50
C THR A 133 11.33 -30.89 -1.66
N PHE A 134 10.09 -30.49 -1.37
CA PHE A 134 9.19 -29.82 -2.31
C PHE A 134 8.76 -28.48 -1.73
N GLY A 135 8.83 -27.43 -2.54
CA GLY A 135 8.42 -26.08 -2.16
C GLY A 135 7.49 -25.44 -3.18
N TYR A 136 6.51 -24.73 -2.69
CA TYR A 136 5.64 -23.86 -3.48
C TYR A 136 5.53 -22.48 -2.83
N ASN A 137 5.76 -21.43 -3.59
CA ASN A 137 5.59 -20.06 -3.17
C ASN A 137 4.63 -19.33 -4.12
N ALA A 138 3.58 -18.74 -3.57
CA ALA A 138 2.66 -17.86 -4.28
C ALA A 138 2.75 -16.45 -3.71
N LEU A 139 3.38 -15.54 -4.44
CA LEU A 139 3.48 -14.12 -4.13
C LEU A 139 2.39 -13.35 -4.90
N ARG A 140 1.74 -12.40 -4.22
CA ARG A 140 0.71 -11.54 -4.79
C ARG A 140 0.91 -10.13 -4.24
N ASP A 141 1.59 -9.31 -5.01
CA ASP A 141 1.85 -7.90 -4.71
C ASP A 141 1.05 -7.03 -5.66
N PHE A 142 0.24 -6.14 -5.10
CA PHE A 142 -0.54 -5.23 -5.91
C PHE A 142 -0.72 -3.88 -5.21
N ARG A 143 -1.02 -2.87 -6.01
CA ARG A 143 -1.33 -1.52 -5.56
C ARG A 143 -2.77 -1.17 -5.90
N SER A 144 -3.41 -0.42 -5.01
CA SER A 144 -4.76 0.08 -5.19
C SER A 144 -4.86 1.55 -4.79
N SER A 145 -5.79 2.29 -5.40
CA SER A 145 -6.12 3.65 -4.95
C SER A 145 -6.72 3.63 -3.55
N GLN A 146 -6.50 4.69 -2.80
CA GLN A 146 -7.20 4.96 -1.55
C GLN A 146 -8.51 5.72 -1.77
N ALA A 147 -8.72 6.25 -2.99
CA ALA A 147 -9.98 6.91 -3.38
C ALA A 147 -10.98 5.91 -3.97
N ASN A 148 -12.21 6.37 -4.12
CA ASN A 148 -13.26 5.62 -4.81
C ASN A 148 -13.12 5.80 -6.33
N GLY A 149 -12.35 4.94 -6.96
CA GLY A 149 -12.13 4.94 -8.40
C GLY A 149 -10.78 5.53 -8.84
N LEU A 150 -10.59 5.60 -10.15
CA LEU A 150 -9.39 6.10 -10.79
C LEU A 150 -9.65 7.49 -11.36
N PHE A 151 -8.77 8.42 -11.05
CA PHE A 151 -8.80 9.79 -11.56
C PHE A 151 -7.36 10.24 -11.83
N PRO A 152 -7.09 11.05 -12.86
CA PRO A 152 -5.75 11.58 -13.11
C PRO A 152 -5.19 12.31 -11.89
N LEU A 153 -3.89 12.15 -11.61
CA LEU A 153 -3.23 12.90 -10.55
C LEU A 153 -3.13 14.37 -10.94
N VAL A 154 -3.66 15.24 -10.08
CA VAL A 154 -3.70 16.67 -10.29
C VAL A 154 -3.14 17.40 -9.08
N ASP A 155 -2.17 18.29 -9.31
CA ASP A 155 -1.68 19.24 -8.34
C ASP A 155 -2.30 20.62 -8.60
N ILE A 156 -2.84 21.25 -7.59
CA ILE A 156 -3.27 22.66 -7.62
C ILE A 156 -2.25 23.47 -6.84
N GLY A 157 -1.65 24.45 -7.50
CA GLY A 157 -0.66 25.36 -6.90
C GLY A 157 -1.31 26.52 -6.16
N ASN A 158 -0.55 27.11 -5.23
CA ASN A 158 -0.95 28.29 -4.47
C ASN A 158 -0.61 29.64 -5.16
N GLY A 159 -0.17 29.60 -6.43
CA GLY A 159 0.29 30.77 -7.18
C GLY A 159 1.74 31.19 -6.86
N SER A 160 2.35 30.69 -5.80
CA SER A 160 3.74 30.97 -5.39
C SER A 160 4.68 29.79 -5.67
N GLY A 161 4.28 28.88 -6.56
CA GLY A 161 5.10 27.73 -6.97
C GLY A 161 5.08 26.55 -5.99
N GLN A 162 4.13 26.49 -5.07
CA GLN A 162 3.98 25.39 -4.12
C GLN A 162 2.63 24.69 -4.33
N THR A 163 2.56 23.39 -4.00
CA THR A 163 1.32 22.63 -4.06
C THR A 163 0.39 23.03 -2.90
N LEU A 164 -0.81 23.48 -3.23
CA LEU A 164 -1.88 23.76 -2.27
C LEU A 164 -2.69 22.52 -1.94
N THR A 165 -3.03 21.73 -2.95
CA THR A 165 -3.71 20.44 -2.78
C THR A 165 -3.40 19.51 -3.93
N THR A 166 -3.54 18.22 -3.68
CA THR A 166 -3.37 17.14 -4.65
C THR A 166 -4.54 16.17 -4.54
N PHE A 167 -5.05 15.70 -5.67
CA PHE A 167 -6.05 14.65 -5.77
C PHE A 167 -5.80 13.79 -7.00
N GLY A 168 -6.52 12.68 -7.14
CA GLY A 168 -6.30 11.73 -8.22
C GLY A 168 -5.31 10.65 -7.83
N TYR A 169 -4.86 9.85 -8.79
CA TYR A 169 -4.12 8.62 -8.57
C TYR A 169 -2.84 8.59 -9.40
N GLU A 170 -1.71 8.29 -8.78
CA GLU A 170 -0.42 8.33 -9.46
C GLU A 170 -0.32 7.34 -10.63
N PRO A 171 0.19 7.77 -11.81
CA PRO A 171 0.21 6.93 -13.01
C PRO A 171 1.01 5.63 -12.87
N PHE A 172 2.06 5.58 -12.06
CA PHE A 172 2.88 4.37 -11.88
C PHE A 172 2.15 3.24 -11.13
N THR A 173 1.01 3.52 -10.51
CA THR A 173 0.17 2.50 -9.89
C THR A 173 -0.75 1.80 -10.90
N TYR A 174 -0.78 2.28 -12.15
CA TYR A 174 -1.48 1.64 -13.27
C TYR A 174 -0.59 0.64 -14.02
N GLY A 175 -1.20 -0.19 -14.82
CA GLY A 175 -0.50 -1.13 -15.69
C GLY A 175 0.12 -2.31 -14.96
N ASN A 176 1.25 -2.81 -15.47
CA ASN A 176 1.87 -4.06 -15.02
C ASN A 176 2.39 -4.04 -13.57
N LEU A 177 2.69 -2.85 -13.02
CA LEU A 177 3.13 -2.72 -11.63
C LEU A 177 1.99 -2.75 -10.61
N ARG A 178 0.76 -2.73 -11.09
CA ARG A 178 -0.42 -2.72 -10.24
C ARG A 178 -0.71 -4.07 -9.60
N ASP A 179 -0.43 -5.17 -10.31
CA ASP A 179 -0.74 -6.53 -9.87
C ASP A 179 0.36 -7.48 -10.30
N VAL A 180 1.29 -7.76 -9.40
CA VAL A 180 2.39 -8.69 -9.64
C VAL A 180 2.06 -10.04 -9.02
N LYS A 181 2.05 -11.08 -9.86
CA LYS A 181 1.80 -12.47 -9.46
C LYS A 181 3.00 -13.34 -9.79
N THR A 182 3.60 -13.93 -8.77
CA THR A 182 4.73 -14.84 -8.94
C THR A 182 4.40 -16.17 -8.28
N ASN A 183 4.56 -17.25 -9.04
CA ASN A 183 4.51 -18.60 -8.52
C ASN A 183 5.88 -19.24 -8.74
N THR A 184 6.45 -19.79 -7.68
CA THR A 184 7.75 -20.49 -7.73
C THR A 184 7.56 -21.91 -7.21
N TYR A 185 8.06 -22.86 -7.96
CA TYR A 185 8.11 -24.27 -7.59
C TYR A 185 9.58 -24.66 -7.44
N SER A 186 9.89 -25.44 -6.42
CA SER A 186 11.22 -25.99 -6.19
C SER A 186 11.13 -27.44 -5.75
N ASP A 187 12.02 -28.26 -6.23
CA ASP A 187 12.22 -29.68 -5.92
C ASP A 187 13.67 -29.95 -5.51
#